data_f0b5867023727161372161dfcfe5eb84
#
_entry.id   f0b5867023727161372161dfcfe5eb84
#
_cell.length_a   1.000
_cell.length_b   1.000
_cell.length_c   1.000
_cell.angle_alpha   90.00
_cell.angle_beta   90.00
_cell.angle_gamma   90.00
#
_symmetry.space_group_name_H-M   'P 1'
#
loop_
_entity.id
_entity.type
_entity.pdbx_description
1 polymer ?
#
loop_
_entity_poly.entity_id
_entity_poly.type
_entity_poly.pdbx_seq_one_letter_code
_entity_poly.pdbx_strand_id
1 'polypeptide(L)'
;ITIYPFQSGELFLAGLSHHSFDLVFLDIFMDEITGMDAAHKLLEAGCDCTIIFLTSSREYALEGYEVGAFRYLLKPLTYDKLEDTLNPFLRKFRGEARKLPLMVERTPLYIPYSDLYYLSSVMRQTEVHLEKKVLKQSSAINFQKTVAPLLSDSRFFLCSKGIIVNLQHVSELEKDHFVL
;
A
#
# COMPACT_ATOMS: atom_id res chain seq x y z
N ILE A 1 -9.40 2.31 -6.35
CA ILE A 1 -8.55 3.50 -6.59
C ILE A 1 -9.46 4.68 -6.85
N THR A 2 -9.32 5.75 -6.05
CA THR A 2 -10.03 7.01 -6.28
C THR A 2 -9.06 8.01 -6.89
N ILE A 3 -9.47 8.70 -7.96
CA ILE A 3 -8.63 9.66 -8.68
C ILE A 3 -9.23 11.06 -8.51
N TYR A 4 -8.40 12.00 -8.13
CA TYR A 4 -8.75 13.42 -7.98
C TYR A 4 -7.92 14.24 -8.98
N PRO A 5 -8.52 14.73 -10.08
CA PRO A 5 -7.83 15.59 -11.02
C PRO A 5 -7.82 17.05 -10.52
N PHE A 6 -6.68 17.70 -10.64
CA PHE A 6 -6.50 19.12 -10.36
C PHE A 6 -5.98 19.83 -11.61
N GLN A 7 -6.48 21.03 -11.87
CA GLN A 7 -6.13 21.81 -13.07
C GLN A 7 -4.88 22.67 -12.86
N SER A 8 -4.46 22.89 -11.62
CA SER A 8 -3.25 23.65 -11.31
C SER A 8 -2.58 23.17 -10.01
N GLY A 9 -1.32 23.58 -9.80
CA GLY A 9 -0.58 23.29 -8.57
C GLY A 9 -1.20 23.90 -7.33
N GLU A 10 -1.79 25.10 -7.44
CA GLU A 10 -2.47 25.80 -6.35
C GLU A 10 -3.71 25.05 -5.89
N LEU A 11 -4.54 24.63 -6.85
CA LEU A 11 -5.76 23.86 -6.54
C LEU A 11 -5.40 22.50 -5.90
N PHE A 12 -4.33 21.87 -6.37
CA PHE A 12 -3.83 20.64 -5.75
C PHE A 12 -3.38 20.89 -4.31
N LEU A 13 -2.56 21.90 -4.07
CA LEU A 13 -2.07 22.22 -2.72
C LEU A 13 -3.21 22.63 -1.78
N ALA A 14 -4.20 23.36 -2.25
CA ALA A 14 -5.42 23.65 -1.48
C ALA A 14 -6.19 22.37 -1.14
N GLY A 15 -6.21 21.38 -2.05
CA GLY A 15 -6.85 20.08 -1.85
C GLY A 15 -6.24 19.23 -0.74
N LEU A 16 -4.99 19.46 -0.34
CA LEU A 16 -4.31 18.73 0.72
C LEU A 16 -4.98 18.91 2.10
N SER A 17 -5.70 20.00 2.31
CA SER A 17 -6.45 20.23 3.54
C SER A 17 -7.68 19.32 3.69
N HIS A 18 -8.14 18.73 2.58
CA HIS A 18 -9.37 17.93 2.51
C HIS A 18 -9.13 16.47 2.14
N HIS A 19 -7.98 16.17 1.53
CA HIS A 19 -7.65 14.83 1.03
C HIS A 19 -6.22 14.44 1.41
N SER A 20 -6.04 13.18 1.72
CA SER A 20 -4.72 12.54 1.77
C SER A 20 -4.52 11.74 0.49
N PHE A 21 -3.32 11.80 -0.06
CA PHE A 21 -2.97 11.10 -1.30
C PHE A 21 -1.86 10.08 -1.04
N ASP A 22 -2.01 8.90 -1.62
CA ASP A 22 -0.99 7.85 -1.59
C ASP A 22 0.02 8.02 -2.73
N LEU A 23 -0.47 8.53 -3.85
CA LEU A 23 0.30 8.75 -5.08
C LEU A 23 -0.15 10.03 -5.76
N VAL A 24 0.81 10.83 -6.21
CA VAL A 24 0.57 12.08 -6.93
C VAL A 24 1.35 12.06 -8.24
N PHE A 25 0.67 12.36 -9.35
CA PHE A 25 1.29 12.66 -10.62
C PHE A 25 1.37 14.17 -10.78
N LEU A 26 2.57 14.71 -10.97
CA LEU A 26 2.80 16.14 -11.16
C LEU A 26 3.38 16.41 -12.56
N ASP A 27 2.73 17.26 -13.32
CA ASP A 27 3.41 17.90 -14.45
C ASP A 27 4.37 18.95 -13.90
N ILE A 28 5.56 19.03 -14.46
CA ILE A 28 6.53 20.06 -14.05
C ILE A 28 6.12 21.42 -14.62
N PHE A 29 5.67 21.41 -15.89
CA PHE A 29 5.27 22.65 -16.57
C PHE A 29 3.78 22.92 -16.32
N MET A 30 3.51 23.66 -15.28
CA MET A 30 2.21 24.21 -14.94
C MET A 30 2.33 25.73 -14.84
N ASP A 31 1.23 26.43 -15.04
CA ASP A 31 1.17 27.88 -14.83
C ASP A 31 1.36 28.19 -13.32
N GLU A 32 1.82 29.40 -12.98
CA GLU A 32 2.01 29.94 -11.61
C GLU A 32 2.93 29.11 -10.70
N ILE A 33 2.53 27.92 -10.27
CA ILE A 33 3.33 27.01 -9.43
C ILE A 33 3.78 25.82 -10.28
N THR A 34 5.09 25.61 -10.38
CA THR A 34 5.65 24.45 -11.08
C THR A 34 5.40 23.14 -10.31
N GLY A 35 5.46 21.99 -10.99
CA GLY A 35 5.38 20.70 -10.33
C GLY A 35 6.51 20.48 -9.30
N MET A 36 7.68 21.11 -9.52
CA MET A 36 8.78 21.06 -8.57
C MET A 36 8.46 21.85 -7.30
N ASP A 37 7.91 23.06 -7.45
CA ASP A 37 7.47 23.87 -6.30
C ASP A 37 6.38 23.14 -5.50
N ALA A 38 5.44 22.50 -6.19
CA ALA A 38 4.39 21.69 -5.57
C ALA A 38 4.98 20.51 -4.79
N ALA A 39 5.98 19.82 -5.35
CA ALA A 39 6.67 18.72 -4.68
C ALA A 39 7.42 19.17 -3.42
N HIS A 40 8.13 20.31 -3.48
CA HIS A 40 8.78 20.89 -2.31
C HIS A 40 7.78 21.23 -1.20
N LYS A 41 6.65 21.84 -1.53
CA LYS A 41 5.58 22.14 -0.56
C LYS A 41 4.96 20.89 0.06
N LEU A 42 4.84 19.79 -0.71
CA LEU A 42 4.42 18.48 -0.16
C LEU A 42 5.40 17.97 0.89
N LEU A 43 6.71 18.05 0.63
CA LEU A 43 7.75 17.64 1.58
C LEU A 43 7.73 18.52 2.84
N GLU A 44 7.64 19.83 2.69
CA GLU A 44 7.55 20.78 3.80
C GLU A 44 6.31 20.53 4.68
N ALA A 45 5.20 20.15 4.05
CA ALA A 45 3.96 19.78 4.74
C ALA A 45 4.04 18.40 5.44
N GLY A 46 5.15 17.67 5.28
CA GLY A 46 5.31 16.31 5.86
C GLY A 46 4.36 15.28 5.24
N CYS A 47 3.95 15.48 3.99
CA CYS A 47 3.05 14.56 3.30
C CYS A 47 3.81 13.29 2.89
N ASP A 48 3.37 12.14 3.38
CA ASP A 48 3.95 10.81 3.07
C ASP A 48 3.32 10.22 1.81
N CYS A 49 3.28 10.98 0.72
CA CYS A 49 2.78 10.52 -0.57
C CYS A 49 3.92 10.18 -1.53
N THR A 50 3.68 9.25 -2.43
CA THR A 50 4.62 8.92 -3.52
C THR A 50 4.46 9.91 -4.66
N ILE A 51 5.54 10.56 -5.07
CA ILE A 51 5.54 11.56 -6.16
C ILE A 51 6.07 10.91 -7.44
N ILE A 52 5.35 11.10 -8.55
CA ILE A 52 5.75 10.76 -9.90
C ILE A 52 5.64 12.02 -10.77
N PHE A 53 6.75 12.43 -11.37
CA PHE A 53 6.70 13.51 -12.35
C PHE A 53 6.33 12.98 -13.74
N LEU A 54 5.44 13.72 -14.42
CA LEU A 54 5.03 13.46 -15.80
C LEU A 54 5.23 14.73 -16.60
N THR A 55 6.27 14.80 -17.46
CA THR A 55 6.70 16.03 -18.09
C THR A 55 7.20 15.84 -19.52
N SER A 56 7.29 16.91 -20.28
CA SER A 56 7.88 16.92 -21.64
C SER A 56 9.40 17.17 -21.66
N SER A 57 10.03 17.59 -20.54
CA SER A 57 11.48 17.87 -20.46
C SER A 57 12.22 16.85 -19.60
N ARG A 58 13.52 16.67 -19.89
CA ARG A 58 14.45 15.87 -19.08
C ARG A 58 15.31 16.70 -18.12
N GLU A 59 15.26 18.01 -18.23
CA GLU A 59 16.17 18.93 -17.55
C GLU A 59 16.06 18.85 -16.02
N TYR A 60 14.86 18.63 -15.50
CA TYR A 60 14.55 18.60 -14.07
C TYR A 60 14.69 17.23 -13.41
N ALA A 61 15.30 16.25 -14.11
CA ALA A 61 15.38 14.88 -13.57
C ALA A 61 16.27 14.81 -12.31
N LEU A 62 17.32 15.63 -12.21
CA LEU A 62 18.19 15.71 -11.04
C LEU A 62 17.46 16.33 -9.84
N GLU A 63 16.75 17.44 -10.05
CA GLU A 63 15.94 18.08 -9.01
C GLU A 63 14.82 17.16 -8.52
N GLY A 64 14.18 16.41 -9.46
CA GLY A 64 13.19 15.39 -9.11
C GLY A 64 13.75 14.30 -8.18
N TYR A 65 15.04 13.97 -8.30
CA TYR A 65 15.71 13.06 -7.38
C TYR A 65 15.91 13.67 -5.98
N GLU A 66 16.21 14.95 -5.89
CA GLU A 66 16.39 15.67 -4.60
C GLU A 66 15.10 15.71 -3.78
N VAL A 67 13.94 15.84 -4.42
CA VAL A 67 12.63 15.77 -3.75
C VAL A 67 12.16 14.33 -3.48
N GLY A 68 13.00 13.33 -3.74
CA GLY A 68 12.68 11.93 -3.46
C GLY A 68 11.60 11.34 -4.35
N ALA A 69 11.41 11.87 -5.57
CA ALA A 69 10.42 11.35 -6.50
C ALA A 69 10.65 9.88 -6.81
N PHE A 70 9.58 9.11 -6.79
CA PHE A 70 9.62 7.67 -7.07
C PHE A 70 9.97 7.38 -8.53
N ARG A 71 9.44 8.19 -9.46
CA ARG A 71 9.68 8.08 -10.90
C ARG A 71 9.59 9.44 -11.59
N TYR A 72 10.26 9.49 -12.72
CA TYR A 72 10.23 10.61 -13.66
C TYR A 72 9.83 10.06 -15.03
N LEU A 73 8.66 10.46 -15.54
CA LEU A 73 8.08 9.95 -16.77
C LEU A 73 8.03 11.05 -17.83
N LEU A 74 8.43 10.69 -19.04
CA LEU A 74 8.38 11.61 -20.17
C LEU A 74 7.07 11.44 -20.96
N LYS A 75 6.45 12.55 -21.32
CA LYS A 75 5.37 12.60 -22.30
C LYS A 75 5.92 12.35 -23.72
N PRO A 76 5.21 11.64 -24.61
CA PRO A 76 3.93 10.99 -24.38
C PRO A 76 4.05 9.73 -23.51
N LEU A 77 3.13 9.56 -22.56
CA LEU A 77 3.07 8.39 -21.71
C LEU A 77 2.36 7.24 -22.44
N THR A 78 3.02 6.09 -22.55
CA THR A 78 2.39 4.85 -23.04
C THR A 78 1.80 4.05 -21.90
N TYR A 79 0.82 3.19 -22.22
CA TYR A 79 0.21 2.30 -21.22
C TYR A 79 1.25 1.42 -20.54
N ASP A 80 2.16 0.82 -21.31
CA ASP A 80 3.21 -0.07 -20.79
C ASP A 80 4.10 0.64 -19.76
N LYS A 81 4.54 1.88 -20.07
CA LYS A 81 5.34 2.67 -19.13
C LYS A 81 4.58 3.05 -17.86
N LEU A 82 3.29 3.32 -17.97
CA LEU A 82 2.43 3.59 -16.83
C LEU A 82 2.31 2.33 -15.96
N GLU A 83 2.02 1.19 -16.58
CA GLU A 83 1.91 -0.09 -15.91
C GLU A 83 3.21 -0.49 -15.21
N ASP A 84 4.36 -0.40 -15.90
CA ASP A 84 5.69 -0.67 -15.33
C ASP A 84 6.01 0.23 -14.14
N THR A 85 5.49 1.46 -14.13
CA THR A 85 5.68 2.40 -13.04
C THR A 85 4.75 2.12 -11.87
N LEU A 86 3.48 1.84 -12.15
CA LEU A 86 2.46 1.60 -11.12
C LEU A 86 2.61 0.24 -10.44
N ASN A 87 3.03 -0.79 -11.17
CA ASN A 87 3.15 -2.14 -10.60
C ASN A 87 4.08 -2.20 -9.37
N PRO A 88 5.30 -1.65 -9.37
CA PRO A 88 6.15 -1.61 -8.18
C PRO A 88 5.55 -0.78 -7.04
N PHE A 89 4.91 0.36 -7.36
CA PHE A 89 4.19 1.17 -6.37
C PHE A 89 3.04 0.39 -5.72
N LEU A 90 2.18 -0.22 -6.54
CA LEU A 90 1.05 -1.01 -6.06
C LEU A 90 1.48 -2.22 -5.22
N ARG A 91 2.60 -2.87 -5.58
CA ARG A 91 3.19 -3.94 -4.76
C ARG A 91 3.62 -3.41 -3.39
N LYS A 92 4.32 -2.27 -3.36
CA LYS A 92 4.72 -1.62 -2.10
C LYS A 92 3.49 -1.21 -1.28
N PHE A 93 2.50 -0.63 -1.93
CA PHE A 93 1.28 -0.13 -1.33
C PHE A 93 0.35 -1.26 -0.85
N ARG A 94 0.19 -2.32 -1.65
CA ARG A 94 -0.56 -3.52 -1.28
C ARG A 94 0.15 -4.34 -0.19
N GLY A 95 1.37 -3.94 0.20
CA GLY A 95 2.16 -4.64 1.20
C GLY A 95 2.59 -6.04 0.77
N GLU A 96 2.69 -6.29 -0.54
CA GLU A 96 3.25 -7.53 -1.10
C GLU A 96 4.69 -7.76 -0.62
N ALA A 97 5.37 -6.70 -0.17
CA ALA A 97 6.68 -6.81 0.47
C ALA A 97 6.61 -7.34 1.92
N ARG A 98 5.47 -7.23 2.60
CA ARG A 98 5.32 -7.74 3.96
C ARG A 98 4.93 -9.20 3.94
N LYS A 99 5.72 -10.02 4.62
CA LYS A 99 5.48 -11.46 4.74
C LYS A 99 5.34 -11.84 6.20
N LEU A 100 4.35 -12.68 6.50
CA LEU A 100 4.18 -13.28 7.81
C LEU A 100 5.15 -14.45 7.95
N PRO A 101 6.09 -14.40 8.90
CA PRO A 101 6.92 -15.56 9.19
C PRO A 101 6.10 -16.61 9.94
N LEU A 102 6.08 -17.82 9.43
CA LEU A 102 5.42 -18.98 10.03
C LEU A 102 6.43 -20.11 10.21
N MET A 103 6.20 -20.93 11.20
CA MET A 103 6.90 -22.19 11.37
C MET A 103 5.91 -23.32 11.17
N VAL A 104 5.99 -24.03 10.05
CA VAL A 104 5.11 -25.14 9.70
C VAL A 104 5.95 -26.41 9.63
N GLU A 105 5.64 -27.43 10.42
CA GLU A 105 6.38 -28.70 10.45
C GLU A 105 7.90 -28.54 10.58
N ARG A 106 8.34 -27.59 11.41
CA ARG A 106 9.76 -27.21 11.61
C ARG A 106 10.42 -26.51 10.40
N THR A 107 9.65 -26.18 9.38
CA THR A 107 10.13 -25.42 8.20
C THR A 107 9.68 -23.99 8.30
N PRO A 108 10.59 -22.99 8.17
CA PRO A 108 10.20 -21.59 8.12
C PRO A 108 9.55 -21.27 6.77
N LEU A 109 8.38 -20.67 6.80
CA LEU A 109 7.66 -20.16 5.64
C LEU A 109 7.43 -18.66 5.79
N TYR A 110 7.41 -17.95 4.68
CA TYR A 110 7.16 -16.51 4.63
C TYR A 110 5.98 -16.27 3.69
N ILE A 111 4.80 -16.03 4.27
CA ILE A 111 3.56 -15.88 3.51
C ILE A 111 3.31 -14.40 3.26
N PRO A 112 3.16 -13.94 2.00
CA PRO A 112 2.77 -12.57 1.69
C PRO A 112 1.47 -12.19 2.42
N TYR A 113 1.39 -10.97 2.92
CA TYR A 113 0.17 -10.49 3.57
C TYR A 113 -1.03 -10.47 2.62
N SER A 114 -0.78 -10.26 1.33
CA SER A 114 -1.80 -10.33 0.28
C SER A 114 -2.47 -11.70 0.16
N ASP A 115 -1.77 -12.77 0.52
CA ASP A 115 -2.27 -14.14 0.39
C ASP A 115 -3.01 -14.63 1.63
N LEU A 116 -2.94 -13.85 2.72
CA LEU A 116 -3.62 -14.17 3.98
C LEU A 116 -5.09 -13.75 3.90
N TYR A 117 -5.99 -14.69 4.05
CA TYR A 117 -7.43 -14.43 4.16
C TYR A 117 -7.81 -14.11 5.61
N TYR A 118 -7.54 -15.05 6.49
CA TYR A 118 -7.71 -14.86 7.93
C TYR A 118 -6.83 -15.84 8.71
N LEU A 119 -6.62 -15.56 9.98
CA LEU A 119 -5.98 -16.46 10.91
C LEU A 119 -6.94 -16.75 12.06
N SER A 120 -6.96 -17.99 12.51
CA SER A 120 -7.78 -18.42 13.64
C SER A 120 -6.98 -19.22 14.67
N SER A 121 -7.41 -19.14 15.91
CA SER A 121 -6.89 -19.97 17.01
C SER A 121 -7.83 -21.12 17.27
N VAL A 122 -7.46 -22.31 16.86
CA VAL A 122 -8.25 -23.54 17.04
C VAL A 122 -7.49 -24.49 17.95
N MET A 123 -8.07 -24.87 19.08
CA MET A 123 -7.46 -25.80 20.06
C MET A 123 -6.01 -25.41 20.44
N ARG A 124 -5.75 -24.13 20.67
CA ARG A 124 -4.43 -23.54 20.95
C ARG A 124 -3.42 -23.61 19.79
N GLN A 125 -3.84 -24.00 18.62
CA GLN A 125 -3.03 -23.96 17.40
C GLN A 125 -3.49 -22.81 16.51
N THR A 126 -2.54 -22.09 15.90
CA THR A 126 -2.86 -21.07 14.93
C THR A 126 -3.01 -21.70 13.55
N GLU A 127 -4.18 -21.54 12.97
CA GLU A 127 -4.47 -21.89 11.58
C GLU A 127 -4.41 -20.61 10.73
N VAL A 128 -3.71 -20.69 9.59
CA VAL A 128 -3.54 -19.61 8.65
C VAL A 128 -4.25 -20.00 7.36
N HIS A 129 -5.31 -19.30 7.05
CA HIS A 129 -6.19 -19.59 5.92
C HIS A 129 -5.77 -18.75 4.72
N LEU A 130 -5.45 -19.43 3.62
CA LEU A 130 -5.13 -18.90 2.31
C LEU A 130 -6.24 -19.32 1.34
N GLU A 131 -6.27 -18.77 0.13
CA GLU A 131 -7.33 -19.05 -0.86
C GLU A 131 -7.65 -20.55 -1.04
N LYS A 132 -6.60 -21.39 -1.12
CA LYS A 132 -6.75 -22.82 -1.47
C LYS A 132 -6.21 -23.78 -0.42
N LYS A 133 -5.67 -23.28 0.69
CA LYS A 133 -5.04 -24.13 1.71
C LYS A 133 -5.08 -23.49 3.09
N VAL A 134 -5.03 -24.35 4.10
CA VAL A 134 -4.85 -23.96 5.49
C VAL A 134 -3.50 -24.47 5.97
N LEU A 135 -2.71 -23.55 6.54
CA LEU A 135 -1.43 -23.88 7.16
C LEU A 135 -1.59 -23.90 8.68
N LYS A 136 -0.91 -24.82 9.35
CA LYS A 136 -0.91 -24.91 10.81
C LYS A 136 0.43 -24.46 11.34
N GLN A 137 0.42 -23.35 12.08
CA GLN A 137 1.59 -22.86 12.78
C GLN A 137 2.05 -23.87 13.86
N SER A 138 3.35 -24.01 14.04
CA SER A 138 3.87 -24.81 15.15
C SER A 138 3.30 -24.36 16.50
N SER A 139 2.88 -25.29 17.32
CA SER A 139 2.29 -25.03 18.64
C SER A 139 3.23 -24.32 19.64
N ALA A 140 4.52 -24.28 19.35
CA ALA A 140 5.51 -23.54 20.14
C ALA A 140 5.32 -22.01 20.06
N ILE A 141 4.61 -21.52 19.02
CA ILE A 141 4.33 -20.09 18.80
C ILE A 141 2.82 -19.89 18.95
N ASN A 142 2.42 -19.08 19.91
CA ASN A 142 1.01 -18.81 20.15
C ASN A 142 0.41 -17.83 19.13
N PHE A 143 -0.93 -17.82 19.04
CA PHE A 143 -1.68 -16.97 18.13
C PHE A 143 -1.29 -15.49 18.24
N GLN A 144 -1.19 -14.95 19.45
CA GLN A 144 -0.89 -13.53 19.66
C GLN A 144 0.48 -13.12 19.12
N LYS A 145 1.51 -13.96 19.30
CA LYS A 145 2.83 -13.72 18.71
C LYS A 145 2.80 -13.77 17.19
N THR A 146 2.02 -14.69 16.64
CA THR A 146 1.88 -14.83 15.18
C THR A 146 1.19 -13.62 14.57
N VAL A 147 0.12 -13.10 15.18
CA VAL A 147 -0.64 -11.98 14.62
C VAL A 147 -0.09 -10.59 14.97
N ALA A 148 0.81 -10.48 15.94
CA ALA A 148 1.37 -9.19 16.36
C ALA A 148 1.86 -8.29 15.21
N PRO A 149 2.57 -8.80 14.18
CA PRO A 149 2.97 -7.98 13.03
C PRO A 149 1.79 -7.49 12.17
N LEU A 150 0.65 -8.20 12.22
CA LEU A 150 -0.54 -7.86 11.43
C LEU A 150 -1.35 -6.74 12.09
N LEU A 151 -1.28 -6.59 13.42
CA LEU A 151 -2.09 -5.62 14.17
C LEU A 151 -1.75 -4.15 13.85
N SER A 152 -0.57 -3.88 13.33
CA SER A 152 -0.14 -2.55 12.89
C SER A 152 -0.45 -2.25 11.42
N ASP A 153 -1.07 -3.19 10.71
CA ASP A 153 -1.39 -3.06 9.29
C ASP A 153 -2.90 -2.92 9.12
N SER A 154 -3.33 -1.79 8.55
CA SER A 154 -4.75 -1.41 8.41
C SER A 154 -5.60 -2.40 7.59
N ARG A 155 -4.96 -3.31 6.86
CA ARG A 155 -5.66 -4.38 6.15
C ARG A 155 -6.22 -5.45 7.07
N PHE A 156 -5.72 -5.57 8.29
CA PHE A 156 -6.10 -6.63 9.21
C PHE A 156 -6.97 -6.12 10.34
N PHE A 157 -8.07 -6.80 10.57
CA PHE A 157 -9.01 -6.50 11.65
C PHE A 157 -9.10 -7.67 12.62
N LEU A 158 -8.85 -7.40 13.91
CA LEU A 158 -8.97 -8.39 14.98
C LEU A 158 -10.43 -8.50 15.41
N CYS A 159 -11.14 -9.52 14.90
CA CYS A 159 -12.56 -9.73 15.17
C CYS A 159 -12.80 -10.24 16.60
N SER A 160 -11.89 -11.04 17.13
CA SER A 160 -11.97 -11.61 18.48
C SER A 160 -10.58 -11.96 19.02
N LYS A 161 -10.50 -12.46 20.27
CA LYS A 161 -9.22 -12.91 20.86
C LYS A 161 -8.50 -14.01 20.07
N GLY A 162 -9.18 -14.65 19.13
CA GLY A 162 -8.63 -15.76 18.36
C GLY A 162 -8.87 -15.70 16.86
N ILE A 163 -9.33 -14.57 16.31
CA ILE A 163 -9.60 -14.43 14.88
C ILE A 163 -9.17 -13.05 14.40
N ILE A 164 -8.32 -13.02 13.37
CA ILE A 164 -7.94 -11.82 12.64
C ILE A 164 -8.21 -12.02 11.15
N VAL A 165 -8.85 -11.05 10.51
CA VAL A 165 -9.29 -11.12 9.11
C VAL A 165 -8.57 -10.08 8.28
N ASN A 166 -8.20 -10.43 7.05
CA ASN A 166 -7.72 -9.48 6.06
C ASN A 166 -8.90 -8.86 5.32
N LEU A 167 -9.13 -7.59 5.54
CA LEU A 167 -10.24 -6.84 4.95
C LEU A 167 -10.18 -6.74 3.42
N GLN A 168 -9.01 -6.97 2.81
CA GLN A 168 -8.87 -6.99 1.35
C GLN A 168 -9.55 -8.20 0.69
N HIS A 169 -9.80 -9.26 1.43
CA HIS A 169 -10.46 -10.47 0.97
C HIS A 169 -11.93 -10.56 1.42
N VAL A 170 -12.42 -9.56 2.14
CA VAL A 170 -13.83 -9.49 2.53
C VAL A 170 -14.64 -9.01 1.34
N SER A 171 -15.55 -9.83 0.86
CA SER A 171 -16.47 -9.52 -0.25
C SER A 171 -17.73 -8.81 0.24
N GLU A 172 -18.22 -9.18 1.42
CA GLU A 172 -19.45 -8.64 2.00
C GLU A 172 -19.40 -8.65 3.52
N LEU A 173 -20.07 -7.69 4.15
CA LEU A 173 -20.25 -7.62 5.59
C LEU A 173 -21.72 -7.81 5.91
N GLU A 174 -22.07 -8.93 6.48
CA GLU A 174 -23.39 -9.16 7.07
C GLU A 174 -23.39 -8.78 8.56
N LYS A 175 -24.60 -8.73 9.18
CA LYS A 175 -24.78 -8.21 10.54
C LYS A 175 -23.75 -8.70 11.56
N ASP A 176 -23.37 -9.98 11.50
CA ASP A 176 -22.58 -10.64 12.51
C ASP A 176 -21.34 -11.37 11.96
N HIS A 177 -21.10 -11.35 10.63
CA HIS A 177 -20.00 -12.08 10.01
C HIS A 177 -19.49 -11.45 8.70
N PHE A 178 -18.24 -11.75 8.39
CA PHE A 178 -17.61 -11.40 7.12
C PHE A 178 -17.79 -12.56 6.12
N VAL A 179 -18.06 -12.20 4.87
CA VAL A 179 -18.01 -13.14 3.74
C VAL A 179 -16.66 -12.94 3.05
N LEU A 180 -15.90 -14.02 2.90
CA LEU A 180 -14.55 -14.06 2.34
C LEU A 180 -14.56 -14.66 0.93
#